data_83ed430ba4118aaae1df4b6626585378
#
_entry.id   83ed430ba4118aaae1df4b6626585378
#
_cell.length_a   1.000
_cell.length_b   1.000
_cell.length_c   1.000
_cell.angle_alpha   90.00
_cell.angle_beta   90.00
_cell.angle_gamma   90.00
#
_symmetry.space_group_name_H-M   'P 1'
#
loop_
_entity.id
_entity.type
_entity.pdbx_description
1 polymer ?
#
loop_
_entity_poly.entity_id
_entity_poly.type
_entity_poly.pdbx_seq_one_letter_code
_entity_poly.pdbx_strand_id
1 'polypeptide(L)'
;MLFRSKRKYFEDLKANPKGDEPKAVEEATSEVLNEVGMKHKIILRKNKFQFTISKPYLDWVETQKNEAPPATDAKAENSANYVEARFPIHEKRPLDICQSKPILAPLTTTGNLPFRRLCVRMGAALTYSEMAMSLPLLQGQKSEWALLRAHASEVPNFGAQICANKVWQAVKAAEAITTLIPSHSMKLIDLNCGCPIDLVYRSGGGSALLDQHGKLFKMLRGMAYVSGEIPITCKIRMGAKDSAPNAKKLLYKLWKSGDVSAVTLHGRSRQQRYTREADWGHISECAALINSLRTQTDTKVDTAEWGEGFDAPTSTSSGIVDSSEKIGRSMHFIGNGDVYSQHDYYAHLTGIPTLSSVMIARGALIKPWIFEEITASQHLDKSAVERLEYVKDFVRYGLETWGGDEFGVGTTRRFLLEWLSFTCRYVPVGLLEYLPPNIQDRPPIWRGRDELETLLASHDYRDWIKIR
;
A
#
# COMPACT_ATOMS: atom_id res chain seq x y z
N MET A 1 -26.33 -27.87 -9.46
CA MET A 1 -27.22 -27.60 -10.59
C MET A 1 -26.61 -26.78 -11.74
N LEU A 2 -25.65 -25.93 -11.50
CA LEU A 2 -25.01 -25.10 -12.56
C LEU A 2 -24.10 -25.88 -13.54
N PHE A 3 -23.50 -27.00 -13.13
CA PHE A 3 -22.66 -27.82 -14.00
C PHE A 3 -23.40 -28.58 -15.12
N ARG A 4 -24.71 -28.88 -14.93
CA ARG A 4 -25.52 -29.49 -15.97
C ARG A 4 -25.89 -28.52 -17.12
N SER A 5 -25.93 -27.20 -16.85
CA SER A 5 -26.32 -26.19 -17.84
C SER A 5 -25.22 -25.94 -18.90
N LYS A 6 -23.93 -25.92 -18.52
CA LYS A 6 -22.84 -25.69 -19.47
C LYS A 6 -22.64 -26.86 -20.44
N ARG A 7 -22.77 -28.10 -19.95
CA ARG A 7 -22.62 -29.29 -20.82
C ARG A 7 -23.80 -29.35 -21.83
N LYS A 8 -25.01 -29.05 -21.39
CA LYS A 8 -26.18 -28.96 -22.28
C LYS A 8 -26.04 -27.83 -23.31
N TYR A 9 -25.47 -26.67 -22.91
CA TYR A 9 -25.21 -25.55 -23.81
C TYR A 9 -24.20 -25.94 -24.91
N PHE A 10 -23.15 -26.66 -24.62
CA PHE A 10 -22.19 -27.14 -25.63
C PHE A 10 -22.70 -28.29 -26.45
N GLU A 11 -23.60 -29.12 -25.93
CA GLU A 11 -24.29 -30.17 -26.68
C GLU A 11 -25.33 -29.59 -27.63
N ASP A 12 -26.06 -28.56 -27.22
CA ASP A 12 -27.03 -27.82 -28.06
C ASP A 12 -26.32 -27.03 -29.17
N LEU A 13 -25.14 -26.47 -28.93
CA LEU A 13 -24.30 -25.82 -29.98
C LEU A 13 -23.76 -26.81 -31.03
N LYS A 14 -23.54 -28.05 -30.67
CA LYS A 14 -23.13 -29.11 -31.60
C LYS A 14 -24.32 -29.68 -32.42
N ALA A 15 -25.49 -29.62 -31.89
CA ALA A 15 -26.71 -30.17 -32.52
C ALA A 15 -27.34 -29.22 -33.54
N ASN A 16 -27.03 -27.92 -33.53
CA ASN A 16 -27.64 -26.94 -34.43
C ASN A 16 -26.65 -25.91 -34.99
N PRO A 17 -25.83 -26.27 -36.01
CA PRO A 17 -24.80 -25.39 -36.54
C PRO A 17 -25.30 -24.24 -37.43
N LYS A 18 -26.60 -24.03 -37.59
CA LYS A 18 -27.20 -22.98 -38.43
C LYS A 18 -28.33 -22.20 -37.71
N GLY A 19 -28.20 -22.00 -36.42
CA GLY A 19 -29.06 -21.07 -35.68
C GLY A 19 -28.52 -19.64 -35.81
N ASP A 20 -29.43 -18.69 -36.00
CA ASP A 20 -29.22 -17.25 -36.14
C ASP A 20 -28.02 -16.70 -35.37
N GLU A 21 -27.34 -15.70 -35.97
CA GLU A 21 -26.22 -14.99 -35.31
C GLU A 21 -26.61 -14.64 -33.87
N PRO A 22 -25.80 -15.04 -32.88
CA PRO A 22 -26.10 -14.69 -31.52
C PRO A 22 -26.09 -13.17 -31.44
N LYS A 23 -27.27 -12.58 -31.08
CA LYS A 23 -27.33 -11.19 -30.60
C LYS A 23 -26.13 -10.99 -29.69
N ALA A 24 -25.32 -9.97 -30.00
CA ALA A 24 -24.14 -9.62 -29.22
C ALA A 24 -24.49 -9.75 -27.72
N VAL A 25 -23.95 -10.79 -27.08
CA VAL A 25 -23.93 -10.87 -25.64
C VAL A 25 -23.12 -9.65 -25.25
N GLU A 26 -23.76 -8.66 -24.65
CA GLU A 26 -23.05 -7.57 -23.99
C GLU A 26 -21.96 -8.26 -23.20
N GLU A 27 -20.71 -8.08 -23.63
CA GLU A 27 -19.54 -8.53 -22.87
C GLU A 27 -19.70 -7.89 -21.51
N ALA A 28 -20.05 -8.69 -20.51
CA ALA A 28 -20.06 -8.25 -19.13
C ALA A 28 -18.65 -7.74 -18.87
N THR A 29 -18.47 -6.43 -18.91
CA THR A 29 -17.18 -5.76 -18.70
C THR A 29 -16.68 -6.23 -17.36
N SER A 30 -15.58 -6.97 -17.36
CA SER A 30 -14.99 -7.48 -16.15
C SER A 30 -14.73 -6.30 -15.22
N GLU A 31 -15.34 -6.28 -14.04
CA GLU A 31 -15.10 -5.23 -13.03
C GLU A 31 -13.69 -5.29 -12.44
N VAL A 32 -12.89 -6.28 -12.83
CA VAL A 32 -11.49 -6.41 -12.47
C VAL A 32 -10.63 -5.62 -13.44
N LEU A 33 -9.93 -4.64 -12.91
CA LEU A 33 -9.04 -3.72 -13.64
C LEU A 33 -7.56 -4.08 -13.41
N ASN A 34 -6.68 -3.39 -14.13
CA ASN A 34 -5.21 -3.55 -14.02
C ASN A 34 -4.73 -4.93 -14.45
N GLU A 35 -5.46 -5.59 -15.33
CA GLU A 35 -5.05 -6.86 -15.89
C GLU A 35 -4.07 -6.67 -17.05
N VAL A 36 -2.81 -6.98 -16.79
CA VAL A 36 -1.75 -6.93 -17.81
C VAL A 36 -1.83 -8.17 -18.70
N GLY A 37 -1.96 -7.94 -20.02
CA GLY A 37 -2.09 -9.00 -21.01
C GLY A 37 -0.87 -9.92 -21.11
N MET A 38 -1.09 -11.17 -21.56
CA MET A 38 -0.02 -12.18 -21.70
C MET A 38 1.11 -11.75 -22.64
N LYS A 39 0.80 -11.00 -23.70
CA LYS A 39 1.82 -10.48 -24.64
C LYS A 39 2.87 -9.64 -23.92
N HIS A 40 2.44 -8.71 -23.05
CA HIS A 40 3.34 -7.85 -22.27
C HIS A 40 4.17 -8.64 -21.25
N LYS A 41 3.57 -9.62 -20.57
CA LYS A 41 4.29 -10.52 -19.66
C LYS A 41 5.36 -11.34 -20.37
N ILE A 42 5.11 -11.77 -21.62
CA ILE A 42 6.11 -12.48 -22.44
C ILE A 42 7.23 -11.53 -22.89
N ILE A 43 6.91 -10.28 -23.25
CA ILE A 43 7.89 -9.26 -23.62
C ILE A 43 8.84 -8.98 -22.45
N LEU A 44 8.28 -8.80 -21.23
CA LEU A 44 9.05 -8.64 -20.00
C LEU A 44 9.95 -9.86 -19.74
N ARG A 45 9.40 -11.08 -19.80
CA ARG A 45 10.13 -12.34 -19.59
C ARG A 45 11.29 -12.51 -20.54
N LYS A 46 11.13 -12.08 -21.78
CA LYS A 46 12.17 -12.14 -22.82
C LYS A 46 13.15 -10.97 -22.77
N ASN A 47 13.05 -10.08 -21.74
CA ASN A 47 13.84 -8.85 -21.62
C ASN A 47 13.77 -7.95 -22.88
N LYS A 48 12.63 -7.94 -23.57
CA LYS A 48 12.39 -7.13 -24.78
C LYS A 48 11.56 -5.87 -24.51
N PHE A 49 11.15 -5.65 -23.26
CA PHE A 49 10.44 -4.43 -22.87
C PHE A 49 11.40 -3.23 -22.95
N GLN A 50 10.97 -2.17 -23.65
CA GLN A 50 11.79 -0.98 -23.87
C GLN A 50 11.63 -0.01 -22.69
N PHE A 51 12.62 0.05 -21.83
CA PHE A 51 12.69 0.97 -20.69
C PHE A 51 13.32 2.31 -21.13
N THR A 52 12.56 3.12 -21.89
CA THR A 52 13.07 4.37 -22.48
C THR A 52 13.07 5.52 -21.48
N ILE A 53 12.10 5.56 -20.56
CA ILE A 53 11.94 6.66 -19.59
C ILE A 53 12.97 6.53 -18.47
N SER A 54 13.22 5.32 -17.97
CA SER A 54 14.16 5.10 -16.86
C SER A 54 15.63 5.14 -17.29
N LYS A 55 15.94 4.97 -18.59
CA LYS A 55 17.31 4.88 -19.07
C LYS A 55 18.18 6.08 -18.70
N PRO A 56 17.78 7.34 -18.98
CA PRO A 56 18.61 8.51 -18.64
C PRO A 56 18.91 8.61 -17.14
N TYR A 57 17.91 8.30 -16.30
CA TYR A 57 18.09 8.32 -14.85
C TYR A 57 19.06 7.22 -14.36
N LEU A 58 18.93 6.02 -14.92
CA LEU A 58 19.80 4.89 -14.52
C LEU A 58 21.23 5.08 -15.00
N ASP A 59 21.43 5.63 -16.19
CA ASP A 59 22.76 6.00 -16.72
C ASP A 59 23.42 7.05 -15.80
N TRP A 60 22.68 8.08 -15.39
CA TRP A 60 23.14 9.05 -14.39
C TRP A 60 23.50 8.41 -13.04
N VAL A 61 22.70 7.48 -12.52
CA VAL A 61 23.01 6.76 -11.26
C VAL A 61 24.31 5.94 -11.38
N GLU A 62 24.63 5.43 -12.58
CA GLU A 62 25.86 4.67 -12.82
C GLU A 62 27.10 5.57 -12.92
N THR A 63 26.99 6.74 -13.54
CA THR A 63 28.09 7.73 -13.57
C THR A 63 28.48 8.15 -12.16
N GLN A 64 27.48 8.41 -11.29
CA GLN A 64 27.70 8.77 -9.87
C GLN A 64 28.40 7.70 -9.02
N LYS A 65 28.48 6.45 -9.49
CA LYS A 65 29.25 5.41 -8.79
C LYS A 65 30.71 5.38 -9.19
N ASN A 66 31.00 5.82 -10.40
CA ASN A 66 32.32 5.75 -11.00
C ASN A 66 33.18 7.00 -10.73
N GLU A 67 32.54 8.09 -10.31
CA GLU A 67 33.24 9.32 -9.92
C GLU A 67 33.76 9.18 -8.48
N ALA A 68 35.05 9.42 -8.26
CA ALA A 68 35.62 9.55 -6.92
C ALA A 68 34.92 10.71 -6.18
N PRO A 69 34.78 10.67 -4.84
CA PRO A 69 34.17 11.77 -4.10
C PRO A 69 34.93 13.06 -4.43
N PRO A 70 34.24 14.12 -4.91
CA PRO A 70 34.88 15.34 -5.38
C PRO A 70 35.64 16.00 -4.21
N ALA A 71 36.83 16.50 -4.51
CA ALA A 71 37.49 17.49 -3.64
C ALA A 71 36.53 18.67 -3.41
N THR A 72 36.63 19.32 -2.27
CA THR A 72 35.70 20.29 -1.69
C THR A 72 35.15 21.36 -2.62
N ASP A 73 35.85 21.69 -3.72
CA ASP A 73 35.47 22.75 -4.65
C ASP A 73 34.56 22.29 -5.83
N ALA A 74 34.49 20.98 -6.05
CA ALA A 74 33.68 20.40 -7.14
C ALA A 74 32.18 20.16 -6.77
N LYS A 75 31.75 20.51 -5.54
CA LYS A 75 30.35 20.36 -5.10
C LYS A 75 29.36 21.23 -5.89
N ALA A 76 29.81 22.40 -6.34
CA ALA A 76 28.99 23.35 -7.09
C ALA A 76 28.73 22.89 -8.55
N GLU A 77 29.76 22.31 -9.20
CA GLU A 77 29.63 21.81 -10.59
C GLU A 77 28.83 20.51 -10.70
N ASN A 78 28.91 19.63 -9.68
CA ASN A 78 28.10 18.39 -9.65
C ASN A 78 26.61 18.64 -9.42
N SER A 79 26.22 19.82 -8.95
CA SER A 79 24.83 20.27 -8.89
C SER A 79 24.24 20.48 -10.29
N ALA A 80 25.06 20.80 -11.28
CA ALA A 80 24.63 21.06 -12.66
C ALA A 80 24.29 19.77 -13.46
N ASN A 81 24.76 18.61 -13.03
CA ASN A 81 24.51 17.32 -13.68
C ASN A 81 23.31 16.56 -13.07
N TYR A 82 22.47 17.25 -12.32
CA TYR A 82 21.25 16.69 -11.75
C TYR A 82 20.22 16.45 -12.85
N VAL A 83 19.72 15.23 -12.96
CA VAL A 83 18.58 14.93 -13.84
C VAL A 83 17.32 15.41 -13.14
N GLU A 84 16.78 16.54 -13.60
CA GLU A 84 15.53 17.07 -13.09
C GLU A 84 14.40 16.05 -13.25
N ALA A 85 13.52 15.99 -12.25
CA ALA A 85 12.35 15.16 -12.35
C ALA A 85 11.50 15.63 -13.54
N ARG A 86 11.15 14.72 -14.45
CA ARG A 86 10.32 15.02 -15.64
C ARG A 86 8.95 15.57 -15.27
N PHE A 87 8.47 15.20 -14.06
CA PHE A 87 7.28 15.71 -13.43
C PHE A 87 7.63 16.08 -11.98
N PRO A 88 7.81 17.35 -11.65
CA PRO A 88 8.02 17.80 -10.28
C PRO A 88 6.81 17.44 -9.40
N ILE A 89 7.01 17.39 -8.07
CA ILE A 89 5.99 16.88 -7.13
C ILE A 89 4.66 17.67 -7.20
N HIS A 90 4.70 18.94 -7.53
CA HIS A 90 3.50 19.79 -7.67
C HIS A 90 2.68 19.46 -8.93
N GLU A 91 3.29 18.82 -9.93
CA GLU A 91 2.59 18.31 -11.12
C GLU A 91 2.06 16.89 -10.93
N LYS A 92 2.42 16.24 -9.80
CA LYS A 92 1.85 14.93 -9.46
C LYS A 92 0.39 15.10 -9.05
N ARG A 93 -0.40 14.08 -9.37
CA ARG A 93 -1.81 14.03 -8.95
C ARG A 93 -1.91 14.15 -7.44
N PRO A 94 -2.77 15.04 -6.90
CA PRO A 94 -2.92 15.22 -5.46
C PRO A 94 -3.44 13.95 -4.80
N LEU A 95 -2.90 13.64 -3.62
CA LEU A 95 -3.42 12.60 -2.74
C LEU A 95 -4.51 13.21 -1.86
N ASP A 96 -5.75 12.77 -2.05
CA ASP A 96 -6.88 13.18 -1.22
C ASP A 96 -6.91 12.35 0.07
N ILE A 97 -5.92 12.59 0.95
CA ILE A 97 -5.79 11.94 2.25
C ILE A 97 -6.15 12.93 3.34
N CYS A 98 -7.14 12.59 4.15
CA CYS A 98 -7.58 13.38 5.29
C CYS A 98 -8.00 12.48 6.46
N GLN A 99 -8.19 13.09 7.63
CA GLN A 99 -8.47 12.37 8.89
C GLN A 99 -9.79 11.59 8.86
N SER A 100 -10.78 12.01 8.06
CA SER A 100 -12.05 11.30 7.89
C SER A 100 -11.97 10.12 6.94
N LYS A 101 -10.84 9.87 6.28
CA LYS A 101 -10.65 8.83 5.27
C LYS A 101 -9.70 7.73 5.78
N PRO A 102 -10.22 6.69 6.43
CA PRO A 102 -9.39 5.59 6.93
C PRO A 102 -8.79 4.77 5.77
N ILE A 103 -7.56 4.32 5.97
CA ILE A 103 -6.75 3.66 4.96
C ILE A 103 -6.57 2.19 5.31
N LEU A 104 -6.82 1.28 4.37
CA LEU A 104 -6.48 -0.13 4.52
C LEU A 104 -5.00 -0.35 4.20
N ALA A 105 -4.28 -0.96 5.13
CA ALA A 105 -2.86 -1.28 4.97
C ALA A 105 -2.62 -2.38 3.90
N PRO A 106 -1.47 -2.37 3.23
CA PRO A 106 -1.03 -3.52 2.46
C PRO A 106 -0.79 -4.72 3.38
N LEU A 107 -1.46 -5.84 3.11
CA LEU A 107 -1.43 -7.06 3.92
C LEU A 107 -1.03 -8.23 3.03
N THR A 108 0.10 -8.86 3.32
CA THR A 108 0.57 -10.04 2.56
C THR A 108 -0.40 -11.19 2.76
N THR A 109 -0.76 -11.90 1.71
CA THR A 109 -1.68 -13.04 1.65
C THR A 109 -3.15 -12.67 1.88
N THR A 110 -3.47 -11.98 2.97
CA THR A 110 -4.85 -11.66 3.37
C THR A 110 -5.37 -10.36 2.76
N GLY A 111 -4.50 -9.46 2.28
CA GLY A 111 -4.88 -8.22 1.58
C GLY A 111 -5.17 -8.41 0.09
N ASN A 112 -5.68 -9.60 -0.28
CA ASN A 112 -6.04 -9.94 -1.66
C ASN A 112 -7.24 -9.12 -2.15
N LEU A 113 -7.50 -9.15 -3.45
CA LEU A 113 -8.54 -8.35 -4.08
C LEU A 113 -9.93 -8.57 -3.46
N PRO A 114 -10.41 -9.80 -3.19
CA PRO A 114 -11.69 -10.02 -2.51
C PRO A 114 -11.79 -9.35 -1.14
N PHE A 115 -10.74 -9.42 -0.34
CA PHE A 115 -10.72 -8.78 0.98
C PHE A 115 -10.70 -7.25 0.88
N ARG A 116 -9.91 -6.68 -0.02
CA ARG A 116 -9.91 -5.23 -0.24
C ARG A 116 -11.27 -4.72 -0.69
N ARG A 117 -11.92 -5.45 -1.63
CA ARG A 117 -13.28 -5.15 -2.10
C ARG A 117 -14.28 -5.16 -0.95
N LEU A 118 -14.18 -6.12 -0.02
CA LEU A 118 -14.99 -6.14 1.19
C LEU A 118 -14.75 -4.90 2.05
N CYS A 119 -13.49 -4.53 2.30
CA CYS A 119 -13.15 -3.34 3.09
C CYS A 119 -13.62 -2.03 2.44
N VAL A 120 -13.57 -1.91 1.11
CA VAL A 120 -14.10 -0.74 0.38
C VAL A 120 -15.61 -0.63 0.57
N ARG A 121 -16.33 -1.75 0.46
CA ARG A 121 -17.77 -1.79 0.76
C ARG A 121 -18.11 -1.32 2.17
N MET A 122 -17.20 -1.57 3.14
CA MET A 122 -17.33 -1.13 4.53
C MET A 122 -16.82 0.31 4.78
N GLY A 123 -16.31 1.01 3.76
CA GLY A 123 -15.90 2.41 3.87
C GLY A 123 -14.39 2.67 3.92
N ALA A 124 -13.55 1.70 3.59
CA ALA A 124 -12.12 1.96 3.39
C ALA A 124 -11.94 2.95 2.23
N ALA A 125 -11.32 4.10 2.50
CA ALA A 125 -11.22 5.20 1.54
C ALA A 125 -10.04 5.05 0.57
N LEU A 126 -8.99 4.33 0.97
CA LEU A 126 -7.81 4.02 0.16
C LEU A 126 -7.35 2.61 0.48
N THR A 127 -7.08 1.81 -0.54
CA THR A 127 -6.55 0.46 -0.42
C THR A 127 -5.17 0.34 -1.03
N TYR A 128 -4.42 -0.67 -0.60
CA TYR A 128 -3.12 -1.01 -1.18
C TYR A 128 -3.12 -2.46 -1.64
N SER A 129 -2.43 -2.72 -2.75
CA SER A 129 -2.14 -4.09 -3.16
C SER A 129 -1.32 -4.84 -2.10
N GLU A 130 -1.29 -6.15 -2.19
CA GLU A 130 -0.23 -6.92 -1.57
C GLU A 130 1.13 -6.46 -2.11
N MET A 131 2.18 -6.66 -1.32
CA MET A 131 3.54 -6.28 -1.68
C MET A 131 4.05 -7.13 -2.87
N ALA A 132 4.15 -6.54 -4.05
CA ALA A 132 4.68 -7.19 -5.25
C ALA A 132 6.20 -7.05 -5.33
N MET A 133 6.90 -8.14 -5.65
CA MET A 133 8.35 -8.13 -5.79
C MET A 133 8.77 -7.60 -7.15
N SER A 134 9.57 -6.52 -7.17
CA SER A 134 9.93 -5.81 -8.40
C SER A 134 10.67 -6.68 -9.43
N LEU A 135 11.58 -7.55 -9.00
CA LEU A 135 12.29 -8.42 -9.94
C LEU A 135 11.37 -9.44 -10.63
N PRO A 136 10.52 -10.20 -9.91
CA PRO A 136 9.52 -11.06 -10.54
C PRO A 136 8.53 -10.30 -11.44
N LEU A 137 8.12 -9.07 -11.08
CA LEU A 137 7.31 -8.22 -11.98
C LEU A 137 8.03 -7.98 -13.31
N LEU A 138 9.30 -7.56 -13.26
CA LEU A 138 10.13 -7.33 -14.45
C LEU A 138 10.38 -8.59 -15.25
N GLN A 139 10.34 -9.77 -14.64
CA GLN A 139 10.39 -11.08 -15.29
C GLN A 139 9.04 -11.53 -15.86
N GLY A 140 8.01 -10.72 -15.78
CA GLY A 140 6.68 -11.02 -16.32
C GLY A 140 5.98 -12.18 -15.61
N GLN A 141 6.24 -12.40 -14.31
CA GLN A 141 5.58 -13.45 -13.53
C GLN A 141 4.11 -13.12 -13.34
N LYS A 142 3.24 -14.06 -13.70
CA LYS A 142 1.78 -13.87 -13.66
C LYS A 142 1.26 -13.62 -12.24
N SER A 143 1.82 -14.33 -11.26
CA SER A 143 1.44 -14.21 -9.85
C SER A 143 1.69 -12.80 -9.30
N GLU A 144 2.83 -12.20 -9.63
CA GLU A 144 3.15 -10.84 -9.15
C GLU A 144 2.27 -9.77 -9.83
N TRP A 145 2.06 -9.86 -11.13
CA TRP A 145 1.15 -8.95 -11.83
C TRP A 145 -0.30 -9.10 -11.37
N ALA A 146 -0.70 -10.29 -10.90
CA ALA A 146 -2.02 -10.51 -10.33
C ALA A 146 -2.25 -9.75 -9.01
N LEU A 147 -1.19 -9.48 -8.23
CA LEU A 147 -1.28 -8.68 -6.99
C LEU A 147 -1.70 -7.23 -7.25
N LEU A 148 -1.39 -6.69 -8.43
CA LEU A 148 -1.69 -5.31 -8.83
C LEU A 148 -3.08 -5.13 -9.44
N ARG A 149 -3.87 -6.20 -9.57
CA ARG A 149 -5.26 -6.11 -10.00
C ARG A 149 -6.07 -5.31 -8.98
N ALA A 150 -6.99 -4.51 -9.47
CA ALA A 150 -7.95 -3.75 -8.68
C ALA A 150 -9.38 -4.09 -9.12
N HIS A 151 -10.35 -3.85 -8.28
CA HIS A 151 -11.76 -3.89 -8.65
C HIS A 151 -12.25 -2.46 -8.95
N ALA A 152 -13.26 -2.33 -9.80
CA ALA A 152 -13.83 -1.03 -10.14
C ALA A 152 -14.24 -0.20 -8.90
N SER A 153 -14.71 -0.88 -7.83
CA SER A 153 -15.06 -0.22 -6.57
C SER A 153 -13.87 0.40 -5.81
N GLU A 154 -12.64 -0.04 -6.08
CA GLU A 154 -11.43 0.53 -5.46
C GLU A 154 -10.94 1.78 -6.21
N VAL A 155 -11.29 1.92 -7.47
CA VAL A 155 -10.79 2.97 -8.36
C VAL A 155 -11.53 4.29 -8.12
N PRO A 156 -10.83 5.44 -8.08
CA PRO A 156 -9.39 5.64 -8.33
C PRO A 156 -8.49 5.48 -7.08
N ASN A 157 -9.03 5.03 -5.96
CA ASN A 157 -8.36 5.03 -4.66
C ASN A 157 -7.62 3.71 -4.36
N PHE A 158 -6.93 3.17 -5.34
CA PHE A 158 -6.10 2.00 -5.23
C PHE A 158 -4.61 2.35 -5.34
N GLY A 159 -3.77 1.84 -4.45
CA GLY A 159 -2.31 2.01 -4.45
C GLY A 159 -1.60 0.70 -4.79
N ALA A 160 -0.64 0.74 -5.70
CA ALA A 160 0.22 -0.40 -6.01
C ALA A 160 1.46 -0.40 -5.12
N GLN A 161 1.63 -1.41 -4.26
CA GLN A 161 2.83 -1.51 -3.43
C GLN A 161 3.85 -2.46 -4.05
N ILE A 162 5.11 -1.98 -4.19
CA ILE A 162 6.23 -2.78 -4.67
C ILE A 162 7.34 -2.89 -3.63
N CYS A 163 8.12 -3.95 -3.72
CA CYS A 163 9.34 -4.14 -2.94
C CYS A 163 10.52 -4.38 -3.87
N ALA A 164 11.59 -3.63 -3.67
CA ALA A 164 12.81 -3.73 -4.47
C ALA A 164 14.06 -3.77 -3.58
N ASN A 165 15.11 -4.42 -4.08
CA ASN A 165 16.39 -4.48 -3.40
C ASN A 165 17.53 -3.78 -4.18
N LYS A 166 17.27 -3.31 -5.41
CA LYS A 166 18.21 -2.56 -6.24
C LYS A 166 17.51 -1.36 -6.87
N VAL A 167 18.23 -0.26 -7.09
CA VAL A 167 17.70 0.98 -7.67
C VAL A 167 17.03 0.72 -9.02
N TRP A 168 17.72 0.06 -9.95
CA TRP A 168 17.17 -0.21 -11.27
C TRP A 168 15.89 -1.06 -11.25
N GLN A 169 15.73 -1.94 -10.25
CA GLN A 169 14.50 -2.75 -10.12
C GLN A 169 13.31 -1.88 -9.72
N ALA A 170 13.48 -0.99 -8.74
CA ALA A 170 12.43 -0.08 -8.31
C ALA A 170 11.99 0.84 -9.45
N VAL A 171 12.96 1.43 -10.13
CA VAL A 171 12.72 2.41 -11.20
C VAL A 171 12.07 1.74 -12.42
N LYS A 172 12.62 0.64 -12.92
CA LYS A 172 12.04 -0.09 -14.04
C LYS A 172 10.67 -0.70 -13.71
N ALA A 173 10.46 -1.20 -12.48
CA ALA A 173 9.15 -1.70 -12.08
C ALA A 173 8.10 -0.57 -12.06
N ALA A 174 8.44 0.61 -11.56
CA ALA A 174 7.56 1.77 -11.61
C ALA A 174 7.24 2.16 -13.08
N GLU A 175 8.23 2.21 -13.97
CA GLU A 175 8.01 2.47 -15.41
C GLU A 175 7.11 1.41 -16.05
N ALA A 176 7.34 0.12 -15.78
CA ALA A 176 6.51 -0.95 -16.32
C ALA A 176 5.06 -0.84 -15.81
N ILE A 177 4.86 -0.54 -14.54
CA ILE A 177 3.52 -0.36 -13.95
C ILE A 177 2.80 0.82 -14.62
N THR A 178 3.42 1.97 -14.70
CA THR A 178 2.81 3.18 -15.29
C THR A 178 2.58 3.07 -16.81
N THR A 179 3.34 2.23 -17.50
CA THR A 179 3.16 1.98 -18.94
C THR A 179 2.06 0.95 -19.22
N LEU A 180 1.93 -0.08 -18.36
CA LEU A 180 1.05 -1.22 -18.62
C LEU A 180 -0.30 -1.14 -17.90
N ILE A 181 -0.40 -0.30 -16.88
CA ILE A 181 -1.63 -0.09 -16.10
C ILE A 181 -2.14 1.33 -16.38
N PRO A 182 -3.44 1.50 -16.68
CA PRO A 182 -4.02 2.83 -16.90
C PRO A 182 -3.83 3.75 -15.69
N SER A 183 -3.39 5.00 -15.91
CA SER A 183 -3.09 5.93 -14.82
C SER A 183 -4.32 6.27 -13.96
N HIS A 184 -5.52 6.29 -14.55
CA HIS A 184 -6.76 6.58 -13.84
C HIS A 184 -7.20 5.46 -12.89
N SER A 185 -6.71 4.24 -13.06
CA SER A 185 -7.07 3.08 -12.22
C SER A 185 -6.21 2.93 -10.96
N MET A 186 -5.25 3.84 -10.77
CA MET A 186 -4.29 3.76 -9.67
C MET A 186 -4.03 5.15 -9.07
N LYS A 187 -4.14 5.28 -7.75
CA LYS A 187 -3.92 6.55 -7.04
C LYS A 187 -2.44 6.85 -6.84
N LEU A 188 -1.64 5.83 -6.51
CA LEU A 188 -0.24 5.98 -6.13
C LEU A 188 0.56 4.69 -6.37
N ILE A 189 1.88 4.81 -6.40
CA ILE A 189 2.81 3.68 -6.28
C ILE A 189 3.59 3.83 -4.97
N ASP A 190 3.56 2.78 -4.15
CA ASP A 190 4.18 2.76 -2.82
C ASP A 190 5.42 1.86 -2.80
N LEU A 191 6.51 2.35 -2.21
CA LEU A 191 7.71 1.54 -1.97
C LEU A 191 7.67 0.96 -0.56
N ASN A 192 7.68 -0.37 -0.47
CA ASN A 192 7.78 -1.05 0.81
C ASN A 192 9.18 -0.92 1.42
N CYS A 193 9.27 -0.19 2.52
CA CYS A 193 10.48 -0.04 3.33
C CYS A 193 10.29 -0.57 4.77
N GLY A 194 9.25 -1.40 4.98
CA GLY A 194 8.89 -1.87 6.34
C GLY A 194 8.80 -3.37 6.50
N CYS A 195 8.85 -4.17 5.44
CA CYS A 195 8.74 -5.62 5.53
C CYS A 195 9.83 -6.21 6.42
N PRO A 196 9.48 -6.92 7.52
CA PRO A 196 10.45 -7.46 8.47
C PRO A 196 10.95 -8.86 8.11
N ILE A 197 10.41 -9.49 7.06
CA ILE A 197 10.71 -10.87 6.66
C ILE A 197 12.21 -11.01 6.35
N ASP A 198 12.85 -12.03 6.93
CA ASP A 198 14.30 -12.19 6.85
C ASP A 198 14.81 -12.37 5.41
N LEU A 199 14.06 -13.07 4.57
CA LEU A 199 14.40 -13.25 3.15
C LEU A 199 14.46 -11.90 2.42
N VAL A 200 13.47 -11.03 2.63
CA VAL A 200 13.40 -9.70 2.03
C VAL A 200 14.50 -8.80 2.60
N TYR A 201 14.71 -8.82 3.91
CA TYR A 201 15.72 -8.02 4.58
C TYR A 201 17.15 -8.40 4.13
N ARG A 202 17.47 -9.69 4.12
CA ARG A 202 18.80 -10.20 3.69
C ARG A 202 19.09 -9.90 2.22
N SER A 203 18.07 -9.82 1.38
CA SER A 203 18.22 -9.40 -0.01
C SER A 203 18.50 -7.89 -0.16
N GLY A 204 18.38 -7.11 0.91
CA GLY A 204 18.59 -5.66 0.93
C GLY A 204 17.35 -4.84 0.53
N GLY A 205 16.15 -5.44 0.60
CA GLY A 205 14.85 -4.79 0.37
C GLY A 205 14.06 -4.60 1.66
N GLY A 206 12.85 -4.06 1.56
CA GLY A 206 11.96 -3.84 2.69
C GLY A 206 12.63 -3.01 3.79
N SER A 207 12.60 -3.48 5.03
CA SER A 207 13.17 -2.76 6.18
C SER A 207 14.70 -2.62 6.16
N ALA A 208 15.42 -3.32 5.27
CA ALA A 208 16.86 -3.09 5.08
C ALA A 208 17.17 -1.73 4.46
N LEU A 209 16.22 -1.13 3.76
CA LEU A 209 16.35 0.20 3.17
C LEU A 209 16.39 1.32 4.23
N LEU A 210 15.90 1.05 5.45
CA LEU A 210 15.91 2.03 6.54
C LEU A 210 17.33 2.44 6.97
N ASP A 211 18.31 1.55 6.78
CA ASP A 211 19.73 1.81 7.09
C ASP A 211 20.53 2.19 5.82
N GLN A 212 19.93 2.13 4.63
CA GLN A 212 20.57 2.39 3.34
C GLN A 212 19.97 3.64 2.67
N HIS A 213 20.05 4.78 3.34
CA HIS A 213 19.37 6.03 2.91
C HIS A 213 19.75 6.43 1.47
N GLY A 214 21.03 6.44 1.11
CA GLY A 214 21.46 6.82 -0.24
C GLY A 214 20.83 5.97 -1.34
N LYS A 215 20.71 4.66 -1.10
CA LYS A 215 20.03 3.73 -2.03
C LYS A 215 18.51 3.99 -2.07
N LEU A 216 17.89 4.20 -0.90
CA LEU A 216 16.46 4.48 -0.79
C LEU A 216 16.10 5.76 -1.57
N PHE A 217 16.86 6.85 -1.40
CA PHE A 217 16.62 8.11 -2.11
C PHE A 217 16.79 7.95 -3.62
N LYS A 218 17.82 7.23 -4.09
CA LYS A 218 17.97 6.92 -5.51
C LYS A 218 16.78 6.10 -6.06
N MET A 219 16.19 5.19 -5.26
CA MET A 219 14.98 4.46 -5.66
C MET A 219 13.78 5.40 -5.78
N LEU A 220 13.47 6.15 -4.72
CA LEU A 220 12.29 7.02 -4.67
C LEU A 220 12.34 8.10 -5.75
N ARG A 221 13.47 8.75 -5.93
CA ARG A 221 13.69 9.76 -6.98
C ARG A 221 13.50 9.18 -8.37
N GLY A 222 14.11 8.02 -8.65
CA GLY A 222 13.95 7.36 -9.94
C GLY A 222 12.52 6.88 -10.20
N MET A 223 11.83 6.40 -9.16
CA MET A 223 10.40 6.08 -9.27
C MET A 223 9.57 7.33 -9.56
N ALA A 224 9.83 8.44 -8.87
CA ALA A 224 9.16 9.72 -9.12
C ALA A 224 9.44 10.25 -10.53
N TYR A 225 10.67 10.07 -11.04
CA TYR A 225 11.07 10.44 -12.39
C TYR A 225 10.26 9.72 -13.48
N VAL A 226 9.99 8.42 -13.31
CA VAL A 226 9.31 7.59 -14.33
C VAL A 226 7.80 7.51 -14.17
N SER A 227 7.23 7.90 -13.01
CA SER A 227 5.82 7.66 -12.70
C SER A 227 4.84 8.67 -13.32
N GLY A 228 5.32 9.65 -14.10
CA GLY A 228 4.45 10.66 -14.69
C GLY A 228 3.66 11.41 -13.61
N GLU A 229 2.37 11.56 -13.80
CA GLU A 229 1.45 12.21 -12.85
C GLU A 229 1.19 11.38 -11.56
N ILE A 230 1.55 10.08 -11.53
CA ILE A 230 1.26 9.21 -10.39
C ILE A 230 2.23 9.50 -9.25
N PRO A 231 1.74 9.87 -8.05
CA PRO A 231 2.57 10.16 -6.90
C PRO A 231 3.25 8.90 -6.35
N ILE A 232 4.45 9.09 -5.82
CA ILE A 232 5.21 8.05 -5.12
C ILE A 232 5.03 8.23 -3.62
N THR A 233 4.84 7.11 -2.92
CA THR A 233 4.78 7.05 -1.46
C THR A 233 5.72 5.98 -0.93
N CYS A 234 5.97 5.97 0.37
CA CYS A 234 6.70 4.88 1.00
C CYS A 234 6.15 4.52 2.38
N LYS A 235 6.20 3.23 2.70
CA LYS A 235 5.80 2.72 4.01
C LYS A 235 7.02 2.24 4.78
N ILE A 236 7.29 2.86 5.93
CA ILE A 236 8.48 2.66 6.75
C ILE A 236 8.14 2.09 8.15
N ARG A 237 9.16 1.70 8.89
CA ARG A 237 9.14 1.43 10.33
C ARG A 237 10.03 2.41 11.07
N MET A 238 10.00 2.40 12.42
CA MET A 238 10.84 3.28 13.26
C MET A 238 12.33 3.13 13.00
N GLY A 239 12.75 1.93 12.58
CA GLY A 239 14.14 1.58 12.28
C GLY A 239 14.28 0.06 12.15
N ALA A 240 15.49 -0.40 11.79
CA ALA A 240 15.79 -1.82 11.74
C ALA A 240 16.01 -2.40 13.16
N LYS A 241 16.65 -1.64 14.04
CA LYS A 241 17.00 -2.03 15.42
C LYS A 241 16.13 -1.27 16.43
N ASP A 242 15.79 -1.92 17.53
CA ASP A 242 15.03 -1.30 18.63
C ASP A 242 15.80 -0.18 19.31
N SER A 243 17.11 -0.39 19.51
CA SER A 243 18.01 0.55 20.19
C SER A 243 18.37 1.78 19.35
N ALA A 244 18.04 1.79 18.06
CA ALA A 244 18.44 2.85 17.14
C ALA A 244 17.31 3.22 16.17
N PRO A 245 16.22 3.83 16.63
CA PRO A 245 15.18 4.33 15.77
C PRO A 245 15.74 5.48 14.91
N ASN A 246 15.56 5.38 13.59
CA ASN A 246 16.10 6.37 12.65
C ASN A 246 15.02 7.07 11.80
N ALA A 247 13.74 6.80 12.09
CA ALA A 247 12.63 7.34 11.33
C ALA A 247 12.62 8.88 11.27
N LYS A 248 12.90 9.59 12.38
CA LYS A 248 12.98 11.06 12.39
C LYS A 248 14.00 11.59 11.38
N LYS A 249 15.21 11.03 11.38
CA LYS A 249 16.30 11.43 10.46
C LYS A 249 15.92 11.12 9.01
N LEU A 250 15.24 9.98 8.78
CA LEU A 250 14.76 9.58 7.47
C LEU A 250 13.67 10.51 6.97
N LEU A 251 12.67 10.82 7.81
CA LEU A 251 11.56 11.73 7.47
C LEU A 251 12.03 13.13 7.12
N TYR A 252 12.98 13.69 7.88
CA TYR A 252 13.61 14.98 7.57
C TYR A 252 14.23 14.99 6.16
N LYS A 253 14.97 13.93 5.82
CA LYS A 253 15.58 13.81 4.49
C LYS A 253 14.53 13.60 3.38
N LEU A 254 13.48 12.80 3.63
CA LEU A 254 12.38 12.58 2.68
C LEU A 254 11.63 13.89 2.39
N TRP A 255 11.38 14.67 3.44
CA TRP A 255 10.79 16.01 3.28
C TRP A 255 11.66 16.90 2.38
N LYS A 256 12.98 16.96 2.67
CA LYS A 256 13.91 17.80 1.88
C LYS A 256 14.08 17.32 0.44
N SER A 257 13.95 16.01 0.17
CA SER A 257 14.13 15.49 -1.20
C SER A 257 12.98 15.88 -2.13
N GLY A 258 11.78 16.07 -1.58
CA GLY A 258 10.58 16.42 -2.36
C GLY A 258 10.08 15.34 -3.32
N ASP A 259 10.63 14.11 -3.26
CA ASP A 259 10.28 13.05 -4.21
C ASP A 259 9.06 12.20 -3.79
N VAL A 260 8.55 12.41 -2.56
CA VAL A 260 7.55 11.55 -1.92
C VAL A 260 6.33 12.35 -1.49
N SER A 261 5.15 11.96 -1.96
CA SER A 261 3.88 12.64 -1.65
C SER A 261 3.25 12.20 -0.32
N ALA A 262 3.58 11.00 0.17
CA ALA A 262 3.14 10.53 1.49
C ALA A 262 4.11 9.51 2.09
N VAL A 263 4.23 9.54 3.42
CA VAL A 263 4.97 8.52 4.19
C VAL A 263 4.06 7.92 5.25
N THR A 264 4.00 6.59 5.29
CA THR A 264 3.32 5.86 6.37
C THR A 264 4.36 5.31 7.34
N LEU A 265 4.25 5.66 8.63
CA LEU A 265 5.13 5.15 9.69
C LEU A 265 4.41 4.11 10.55
N HIS A 266 4.94 2.89 10.55
CA HIS A 266 4.54 1.88 11.53
C HIS A 266 5.33 2.06 12.82
N GLY A 267 4.65 2.27 13.95
CA GLY A 267 5.21 2.52 15.28
C GLY A 267 5.95 1.32 15.90
N ARG A 268 6.62 0.51 15.10
CA ARG A 268 7.47 -0.61 15.52
C ARG A 268 8.75 -0.65 14.71
N SER A 269 9.82 -1.15 15.33
CA SER A 269 11.04 -1.51 14.58
C SER A 269 10.88 -2.83 13.80
N ARG A 270 11.86 -3.17 12.96
CA ARG A 270 11.89 -4.49 12.32
C ARG A 270 12.02 -5.61 13.35
N GLN A 271 12.87 -5.44 14.37
CA GLN A 271 13.13 -6.47 15.38
C GLN A 271 11.90 -6.78 16.23
N GLN A 272 11.13 -5.78 16.59
CA GLN A 272 9.89 -5.94 17.38
C GLN A 272 8.84 -6.77 16.63
N ARG A 273 8.81 -6.72 15.30
CA ARG A 273 7.74 -7.34 14.51
C ARG A 273 6.35 -7.00 15.10
N TYR A 274 5.81 -7.87 15.94
CA TYR A 274 4.52 -7.72 16.64
C TYR A 274 4.58 -8.14 18.12
N THR A 275 5.79 -8.22 18.71
CA THR A 275 6.01 -8.67 20.08
C THR A 275 5.82 -7.55 21.11
N ARG A 276 5.76 -6.31 20.68
CA ARG A 276 5.47 -5.13 21.49
C ARG A 276 4.36 -4.31 20.87
N GLU A 277 3.77 -3.42 21.63
CA GLU A 277 2.81 -2.44 21.12
C GLU A 277 3.46 -1.44 20.17
N ALA A 278 2.64 -0.80 19.34
CA ALA A 278 3.11 0.27 18.46
C ALA A 278 3.39 1.52 19.28
N ASP A 279 4.55 2.11 19.09
CA ASP A 279 4.98 3.33 19.76
C ASP A 279 4.36 4.55 19.08
N TRP A 280 3.20 4.96 19.58
CA TRP A 280 2.51 6.16 19.13
C TRP A 280 3.14 7.45 19.65
N GLY A 281 3.94 7.40 20.72
CA GLY A 281 4.78 8.50 21.17
C GLY A 281 5.83 8.86 20.13
N HIS A 282 6.53 7.87 19.59
CA HIS A 282 7.48 8.08 18.51
C HIS A 282 6.82 8.57 17.20
N ILE A 283 5.59 8.09 16.89
CA ILE A 283 4.82 8.61 15.75
C ILE A 283 4.49 10.09 15.97
N SER A 284 4.09 10.48 17.19
CA SER A 284 3.80 11.87 17.56
C SER A 284 5.01 12.79 17.39
N GLU A 285 6.17 12.35 17.85
CA GLU A 285 7.43 13.10 17.67
C GLU A 285 7.79 13.27 16.18
N CYS A 286 7.55 12.26 15.37
CA CYS A 286 7.75 12.34 13.92
C CYS A 286 6.75 13.29 13.25
N ALA A 287 5.49 13.29 13.70
CA ALA A 287 4.45 14.20 13.21
C ALA A 287 4.77 15.66 13.58
N ALA A 288 5.24 15.90 14.80
CA ALA A 288 5.71 17.23 15.22
C ALA A 288 6.85 17.75 14.37
N LEU A 289 7.82 16.88 14.03
CA LEU A 289 8.91 17.23 13.11
C LEU A 289 8.38 17.65 11.74
N ILE A 290 7.48 16.86 11.13
CA ILE A 290 6.91 17.21 9.82
C ILE A 290 6.13 18.51 9.87
N ASN A 291 5.40 18.73 10.96
CA ASN A 291 4.66 20.00 11.15
C ASN A 291 5.61 21.20 11.27
N SER A 292 6.69 21.07 12.03
CA SER A 292 7.69 22.14 12.15
C SER A 292 8.35 22.48 10.81
N LEU A 293 8.59 21.45 9.97
CA LEU A 293 9.16 21.66 8.63
C LEU A 293 8.16 22.36 7.68
N ARG A 294 6.86 22.08 7.79
CA ARG A 294 5.81 22.77 7.06
C ARG A 294 5.78 24.27 7.43
N THR A 295 5.73 24.55 8.74
CA THR A 295 5.67 25.94 9.25
C THR A 295 6.92 26.75 8.89
N GLN A 296 8.11 26.16 8.98
CA GLN A 296 9.37 26.81 8.60
C GLN A 296 9.42 27.15 7.11
N THR A 297 8.80 26.34 6.26
CA THR A 297 8.72 26.61 4.83
C THR A 297 7.80 27.80 4.56
N ASP A 298 6.71 27.94 5.32
CA ASP A 298 5.74 29.03 5.18
C ASP A 298 6.30 30.37 5.70
N THR A 299 7.14 30.37 6.75
CA THR A 299 7.70 31.60 7.34
C THR A 299 8.94 32.12 6.60
N LYS A 300 9.67 31.28 5.86
CA LYS A 300 10.88 31.69 5.12
C LYS A 300 10.64 32.44 3.83
N VAL A 301 9.41 32.65 3.46
CA VAL A 301 9.04 33.53 2.33
C VAL A 301 9.22 35.01 2.69
N ASP A 302 9.26 35.39 3.99
CA ASP A 302 9.27 36.78 4.42
C ASP A 302 10.60 37.28 5.02
N THR A 303 11.61 36.45 5.28
CA THR A 303 12.89 36.94 5.84
C THR A 303 14.09 36.20 5.25
N ALA A 304 14.86 36.94 4.44
CA ALA A 304 16.17 36.53 3.95
C ALA A 304 17.23 36.78 5.02
N GLU A 305 17.36 35.87 5.99
CA GLU A 305 18.57 35.80 6.81
C GLU A 305 18.87 34.35 7.19
N TRP A 306 19.91 33.80 6.57
CA TRP A 306 20.48 32.51 6.93
C TRP A 306 21.79 32.75 7.70
N GLY A 307 21.81 32.40 8.95
CA GLY A 307 23.05 32.26 9.73
C GLY A 307 23.93 31.14 9.16
N GLU A 308 25.21 31.40 9.12
CA GLU A 308 26.27 30.56 8.55
C GLU A 308 26.26 29.13 9.09
N GLY A 309 26.33 28.14 8.19
CA GLY A 309 26.65 26.78 8.59
C GLY A 309 26.09 25.61 7.79
N PHE A 310 25.27 25.82 6.75
CA PHE A 310 24.88 24.77 5.81
C PHE A 310 24.77 25.33 4.40
N ASP A 311 25.68 24.91 3.51
CA ASP A 311 25.73 25.30 2.11
C ASP A 311 24.42 24.91 1.40
N ALA A 312 23.57 25.92 1.14
CA ALA A 312 22.49 25.83 0.17
C ALA A 312 23.01 26.41 -1.15
N PRO A 313 22.63 25.85 -2.31
CA PRO A 313 23.05 26.41 -3.59
C PRO A 313 22.45 27.81 -3.76
N THR A 314 23.31 28.81 -3.89
CA THR A 314 22.96 30.18 -4.26
C THR A 314 22.47 30.20 -5.70
N SER A 315 21.15 30.29 -5.91
CA SER A 315 20.62 30.81 -7.17
C SER A 315 20.23 32.25 -6.96
N THR A 316 21.09 33.19 -7.41
CA THR A 316 20.73 34.59 -7.66
C THR A 316 19.83 34.65 -8.88
N SER A 317 18.52 34.66 -8.67
CA SER A 317 17.58 35.28 -9.58
C SER A 317 16.44 35.86 -8.75
N SER A 318 16.37 37.21 -8.75
CA SER A 318 15.21 37.97 -8.33
C SER A 318 14.03 37.63 -9.25
N GLY A 319 13.27 36.58 -8.87
CA GLY A 319 12.05 36.16 -9.53
C GLY A 319 10.98 36.00 -8.47
N ILE A 320 9.83 36.57 -8.72
CA ILE A 320 8.58 36.44 -7.99
C ILE A 320 8.41 34.94 -7.64
N VAL A 321 8.50 34.61 -6.34
CA VAL A 321 8.26 33.25 -5.86
C VAL A 321 6.80 32.95 -6.13
N ASP A 322 6.57 32.12 -7.14
CA ASP A 322 5.25 31.69 -7.57
C ASP A 322 4.59 30.90 -6.41
N SER A 323 3.36 31.27 -6.07
CA SER A 323 2.55 30.62 -5.05
C SER A 323 2.32 29.11 -5.31
N SER A 324 2.62 28.65 -6.53
CA SER A 324 2.58 27.24 -6.93
C SER A 324 3.66 26.38 -6.26
N GLU A 325 4.84 26.94 -5.91
CA GLU A 325 5.87 26.22 -5.15
C GLU A 325 5.44 25.85 -3.73
N LYS A 326 4.51 26.60 -3.12
CA LYS A 326 3.97 26.32 -1.78
C LYS A 326 3.10 25.07 -1.74
N ILE A 327 2.37 24.78 -2.81
CA ILE A 327 1.42 23.64 -2.89
C ILE A 327 2.16 22.31 -3.08
N GLY A 328 3.34 22.32 -3.68
CA GLY A 328 4.09 21.12 -4.03
C GLY A 328 4.83 20.41 -2.88
N ARG A 329 4.97 21.04 -1.70
CA ARG A 329 5.77 20.53 -0.59
C ARG A 329 4.98 19.89 0.55
N SER A 330 3.68 19.67 0.40
CA SER A 330 2.87 19.02 1.45
C SER A 330 2.95 17.50 1.38
N MET A 331 3.99 16.91 1.98
CA MET A 331 4.07 15.47 2.19
C MET A 331 3.05 15.05 3.25
N HIS A 332 2.13 14.14 2.91
CA HIS A 332 1.22 13.53 3.89
C HIS A 332 1.98 12.62 4.85
N PHE A 333 1.61 12.67 6.12
CA PHE A 333 2.18 11.78 7.13
C PHE A 333 1.06 10.94 7.78
N ILE A 334 1.19 9.61 7.69
CA ILE A 334 0.17 8.64 8.07
C ILE A 334 0.71 7.77 9.19
N GLY A 335 -0.05 7.66 10.29
CA GLY A 335 0.26 6.76 11.40
C GLY A 335 -0.21 5.34 11.11
N ASN A 336 0.50 4.33 11.65
CA ASN A 336 0.09 2.93 11.54
C ASN A 336 0.54 2.11 12.75
N GLY A 337 -0.33 1.25 13.24
CA GLY A 337 -0.08 0.27 14.30
C GLY A 337 -1.21 0.22 15.33
N ASP A 338 -1.63 -0.98 15.68
CA ASP A 338 -2.57 -1.31 16.77
C ASP A 338 -3.86 -0.48 16.81
N VAL A 339 -4.53 -0.38 15.66
CA VAL A 339 -5.86 0.21 15.56
C VAL A 339 -6.86 -0.92 15.41
N TYR A 340 -7.65 -1.18 16.45
CA TYR A 340 -8.63 -2.27 16.50
C TYR A 340 -10.06 -1.78 16.67
N SER A 341 -10.24 -0.49 16.98
CA SER A 341 -11.54 0.14 17.17
C SER A 341 -11.59 1.54 16.57
N GLN A 342 -12.81 2.07 16.40
CA GLN A 342 -13.01 3.47 16.06
C GLN A 342 -12.42 4.39 17.14
N HIS A 343 -12.48 3.95 18.42
CA HIS A 343 -11.90 4.71 19.52
C HIS A 343 -10.40 4.89 19.37
N ASP A 344 -9.65 3.81 19.05
CA ASP A 344 -8.20 3.88 18.79
C ASP A 344 -7.90 4.85 17.63
N TYR A 345 -8.69 4.76 16.56
CA TYR A 345 -8.54 5.61 15.40
C TYR A 345 -8.64 7.10 15.76
N TYR A 346 -9.70 7.48 16.45
CA TYR A 346 -9.93 8.88 16.83
C TYR A 346 -9.04 9.35 17.97
N ALA A 347 -8.69 8.48 18.92
CA ALA A 347 -7.73 8.81 19.97
C ALA A 347 -6.37 9.19 19.40
N HIS A 348 -5.90 8.46 18.39
CA HIS A 348 -4.63 8.79 17.71
C HIS A 348 -4.72 10.10 16.92
N LEU A 349 -5.82 10.38 16.25
CA LEU A 349 -6.00 11.62 15.50
C LEU A 349 -6.14 12.83 16.43
N THR A 350 -6.88 12.68 17.53
CA THR A 350 -7.01 13.73 18.54
C THR A 350 -5.69 14.00 19.25
N GLY A 351 -4.96 12.94 19.61
CA GLY A 351 -3.65 13.04 20.26
C GLY A 351 -2.55 13.59 19.35
N ILE A 352 -2.70 13.43 18.03
CA ILE A 352 -1.72 13.87 17.03
C ILE A 352 -2.44 14.58 15.86
N PRO A 353 -2.89 15.82 16.06
CA PRO A 353 -3.72 16.54 15.08
C PRO A 353 -3.05 16.77 13.72
N THR A 354 -1.72 16.65 13.66
CA THR A 354 -0.90 16.88 12.46
C THR A 354 -0.81 15.64 11.54
N LEU A 355 -1.36 14.50 11.95
CA LEU A 355 -1.51 13.33 11.09
C LEU A 355 -2.51 13.63 9.96
N SER A 356 -2.15 13.20 8.75
CA SER A 356 -3.07 13.28 7.62
C SER A 356 -4.16 12.20 7.69
N SER A 357 -3.84 11.01 8.18
CA SER A 357 -4.78 9.90 8.43
C SER A 357 -4.09 8.80 9.24
N VAL A 358 -4.84 7.73 9.52
CA VAL A 358 -4.35 6.51 10.16
C VAL A 358 -4.62 5.30 9.27
N MET A 359 -3.61 4.43 9.14
CA MET A 359 -3.67 3.22 8.34
C MET A 359 -3.99 2.01 9.22
N ILE A 360 -5.02 1.25 8.85
CA ILE A 360 -5.54 0.10 9.60
C ILE A 360 -5.06 -1.20 8.96
N ALA A 361 -4.53 -2.11 9.75
CA ALA A 361 -4.03 -3.40 9.30
C ALA A 361 -4.85 -4.56 9.90
N ARG A 362 -4.36 -5.18 10.98
CA ARG A 362 -4.98 -6.36 11.61
C ARG A 362 -6.38 -6.09 12.16
N GLY A 363 -6.69 -4.86 12.56
CA GLY A 363 -8.04 -4.48 12.97
C GLY A 363 -9.07 -4.77 11.89
N ALA A 364 -8.76 -4.48 10.63
CA ALA A 364 -9.62 -4.80 9.50
C ALA A 364 -9.73 -6.30 9.22
N LEU A 365 -8.68 -7.09 9.49
CA LEU A 365 -8.74 -8.55 9.36
C LEU A 365 -9.64 -9.19 10.42
N ILE A 366 -9.64 -8.64 11.63
CA ILE A 366 -10.47 -9.13 12.74
C ILE A 366 -11.93 -8.73 12.52
N LYS A 367 -12.17 -7.45 12.17
CA LYS A 367 -13.50 -6.90 11.89
C LYS A 367 -13.46 -5.92 10.71
N PRO A 368 -13.78 -6.34 9.49
CA PRO A 368 -13.72 -5.46 8.32
C PRO A 368 -14.69 -4.26 8.44
N TRP A 369 -15.77 -4.37 9.21
CA TRP A 369 -16.69 -3.27 9.51
C TRP A 369 -16.11 -2.17 10.43
N ILE A 370 -14.83 -2.25 10.82
CA ILE A 370 -14.12 -1.16 11.53
C ILE A 370 -14.18 0.15 10.72
N PHE A 371 -14.26 0.09 9.42
CA PHE A 371 -14.42 1.26 8.56
C PHE A 371 -15.82 1.89 8.68
N GLU A 372 -16.87 1.06 8.82
CA GLU A 372 -18.22 1.54 9.15
C GLU A 372 -18.27 2.17 10.54
N GLU A 373 -17.64 1.52 11.54
CA GLU A 373 -17.53 2.06 12.90
C GLU A 373 -16.87 3.43 12.93
N ILE A 374 -15.80 3.63 12.17
CA ILE A 374 -15.12 4.92 12.06
C ILE A 374 -16.06 5.95 11.43
N THR A 375 -16.74 5.62 10.34
CA THR A 375 -17.66 6.54 9.68
C THR A 375 -18.83 6.92 10.60
N ALA A 376 -19.36 5.94 11.34
CA ALA A 376 -20.46 6.16 12.29
C ALA A 376 -20.00 6.76 13.63
N SER A 377 -18.69 6.80 13.90
CA SER A 377 -18.09 7.20 15.18
C SER A 377 -18.65 6.43 16.38
N GLN A 378 -19.00 5.15 16.19
CA GLN A 378 -19.57 4.28 17.22
C GLN A 378 -19.19 2.82 17.03
N HIS A 379 -19.24 2.04 18.10
CA HIS A 379 -19.11 0.58 17.99
C HIS A 379 -20.38 -0.02 17.40
N LEU A 380 -20.18 -0.95 16.45
CA LEU A 380 -21.27 -1.70 15.81
C LEU A 380 -21.21 -3.16 16.24
N ASP A 381 -22.16 -3.59 17.07
CA ASP A 381 -22.29 -4.99 17.48
C ASP A 381 -22.95 -5.79 16.35
N LYS A 382 -22.15 -6.27 15.41
CA LYS A 382 -22.62 -7.09 14.29
C LYS A 382 -22.98 -8.47 14.78
N SER A 383 -24.21 -8.89 14.49
CA SER A 383 -24.69 -10.24 14.78
C SER A 383 -23.87 -11.31 14.06
N ALA A 384 -23.95 -12.55 14.53
CA ALA A 384 -23.29 -13.68 13.87
C ALA A 384 -23.77 -13.87 12.41
N VAL A 385 -25.05 -13.60 12.13
CA VAL A 385 -25.63 -13.68 10.81
C VAL A 385 -25.04 -12.61 9.89
N GLU A 386 -24.94 -11.35 10.32
CA GLU A 386 -24.30 -10.29 9.54
C GLU A 386 -22.82 -10.62 9.24
N ARG A 387 -22.10 -11.14 10.24
CA ARG A 387 -20.70 -11.55 10.06
C ARG A 387 -20.57 -12.72 9.06
N LEU A 388 -21.52 -13.64 9.04
CA LEU A 388 -21.57 -14.71 8.05
C LEU A 388 -21.83 -14.16 6.64
N GLU A 389 -22.65 -13.13 6.49
CA GLU A 389 -22.86 -12.47 5.18
C GLU A 389 -21.55 -11.85 4.65
N TYR A 390 -20.69 -11.29 5.51
CA TYR A 390 -19.35 -10.83 5.09
C TYR A 390 -18.48 -11.98 4.59
N VAL A 391 -18.56 -13.15 5.24
CA VAL A 391 -17.87 -14.36 4.77
C VAL A 391 -18.40 -14.81 3.40
N LYS A 392 -19.71 -14.80 3.20
CA LYS A 392 -20.34 -15.13 1.91
C LYS A 392 -19.94 -14.12 0.81
N ASP A 393 -19.87 -12.83 1.13
CA ASP A 393 -19.41 -11.80 0.19
C ASP A 393 -17.95 -12.03 -0.20
N PHE A 394 -17.07 -12.35 0.77
CA PHE A 394 -15.69 -12.69 0.48
C PHE A 394 -15.58 -13.90 -0.46
N VAL A 395 -16.36 -14.95 -0.21
CA VAL A 395 -16.38 -16.14 -1.07
C VAL A 395 -16.86 -15.81 -2.47
N ARG A 396 -17.96 -15.04 -2.60
CA ARG A 396 -18.48 -14.57 -3.88
C ARG A 396 -17.42 -13.78 -4.65
N TYR A 397 -16.78 -12.80 -4.03
CA TYR A 397 -15.71 -12.01 -4.63
C TYR A 397 -14.50 -12.85 -5.00
N GLY A 398 -14.18 -13.89 -4.20
CA GLY A 398 -13.14 -14.86 -4.51
C GLY A 398 -13.45 -15.67 -5.76
N LEU A 399 -14.66 -16.18 -5.89
CA LEU A 399 -15.10 -16.94 -7.07
C LEU A 399 -15.18 -16.06 -8.33
N GLU A 400 -15.57 -14.80 -8.20
CA GLU A 400 -15.52 -13.81 -9.29
C GLU A 400 -14.07 -13.54 -9.73
N THR A 401 -13.12 -13.48 -8.79
CA THR A 401 -11.72 -13.15 -9.05
C THR A 401 -10.91 -14.32 -9.59
N TRP A 402 -11.08 -15.52 -9.03
CA TRP A 402 -10.24 -16.70 -9.30
C TRP A 402 -10.96 -17.79 -10.10
N GLY A 403 -12.27 -17.66 -10.30
CA GLY A 403 -13.10 -18.60 -11.06
C GLY A 403 -13.91 -19.55 -10.19
N GLY A 404 -14.96 -20.13 -10.78
CA GLY A 404 -15.82 -21.15 -10.15
C GLY A 404 -15.40 -22.58 -10.48
N ASP A 405 -14.25 -22.80 -11.12
CA ASP A 405 -13.67 -24.11 -11.38
C ASP A 405 -12.96 -24.66 -10.12
N GLU A 406 -12.49 -25.88 -10.20
CA GLU A 406 -11.82 -26.54 -9.06
C GLU A 406 -10.64 -25.75 -8.52
N PHE A 407 -9.84 -25.13 -9.42
CA PHE A 407 -8.70 -24.30 -9.05
C PHE A 407 -9.12 -23.01 -8.35
N GLY A 408 -10.10 -22.30 -8.91
CA GLY A 408 -10.62 -21.04 -8.32
C GLY A 408 -11.31 -21.25 -6.99
N VAL A 409 -12.09 -22.32 -6.86
CA VAL A 409 -12.71 -22.75 -5.58
C VAL A 409 -11.63 -23.09 -4.56
N GLY A 410 -10.59 -23.86 -4.96
CA GLY A 410 -9.46 -24.21 -4.09
C GLY A 410 -8.70 -22.97 -3.59
N THR A 411 -8.50 -21.98 -4.47
CA THR A 411 -7.83 -20.72 -4.15
C THR A 411 -8.69 -19.88 -3.20
N THR A 412 -9.98 -19.74 -3.48
CA THR A 412 -10.93 -19.00 -2.62
C THR A 412 -10.98 -19.62 -1.22
N ARG A 413 -11.07 -20.95 -1.14
CA ARG A 413 -11.06 -21.68 0.13
C ARG A 413 -9.79 -21.43 0.94
N ARG A 414 -8.62 -21.48 0.30
CA ARG A 414 -7.35 -21.22 0.96
C ARG A 414 -7.32 -19.84 1.59
N PHE A 415 -7.66 -18.81 0.84
CA PHE A 415 -7.63 -17.44 1.34
C PHE A 415 -8.74 -17.15 2.35
N LEU A 416 -9.88 -17.82 2.25
CA LEU A 416 -10.93 -17.76 3.26
C LEU A 416 -10.41 -18.28 4.60
N LEU A 417 -9.77 -19.46 4.63
CA LEU A 417 -9.22 -20.05 5.86
C LEU A 417 -8.12 -19.16 6.48
N GLU A 418 -7.28 -18.54 5.65
CA GLU A 418 -6.29 -17.56 6.12
C GLU A 418 -6.98 -16.35 6.80
N TRP A 419 -8.06 -15.85 6.23
CA TRP A 419 -8.81 -14.74 6.82
C TRP A 419 -9.56 -15.15 8.08
N LEU A 420 -10.22 -16.31 8.10
CA LEU A 420 -10.94 -16.83 9.29
C LEU A 420 -10.02 -16.96 10.50
N SER A 421 -8.71 -17.22 10.29
CA SER A 421 -7.71 -17.24 11.36
C SER A 421 -7.55 -15.91 12.10
N PHE A 422 -8.04 -14.82 11.52
CA PHE A 422 -8.10 -13.50 12.16
C PHE A 422 -9.49 -13.16 12.67
N THR A 423 -10.55 -13.48 11.94
CA THR A 423 -11.92 -13.14 12.35
C THR A 423 -12.34 -13.85 13.63
N CYS A 424 -11.82 -15.05 13.89
CA CYS A 424 -12.05 -15.78 15.16
C CYS A 424 -11.54 -15.02 16.40
N ARG A 425 -10.71 -13.99 16.22
CA ARG A 425 -10.20 -13.14 17.31
C ARG A 425 -11.19 -12.02 17.72
N TYR A 426 -12.26 -11.83 16.95
CA TYR A 426 -13.27 -10.83 17.30
C TYR A 426 -14.03 -11.27 18.57
N VAL A 427 -14.19 -10.33 19.48
CA VAL A 427 -15.00 -10.50 20.67
C VAL A 427 -16.07 -9.41 20.65
N PRO A 428 -17.37 -9.75 20.80
CA PRO A 428 -18.44 -8.77 20.83
C PRO A 428 -18.25 -7.71 21.92
N VAL A 429 -18.67 -6.48 21.61
CA VAL A 429 -18.67 -5.37 22.56
C VAL A 429 -19.52 -5.74 23.79
N GLY A 430 -18.99 -5.48 24.96
CA GLY A 430 -19.66 -5.81 26.24
C GLY A 430 -19.26 -7.16 26.85
N LEU A 431 -18.60 -8.05 26.09
CA LEU A 431 -17.99 -9.26 26.64
C LEU A 431 -16.54 -9.01 27.07
N LEU A 432 -15.85 -8.14 26.34
CA LEU A 432 -14.49 -7.70 26.67
C LEU A 432 -14.35 -6.21 26.40
N GLU A 433 -13.70 -5.53 27.32
CA GLU A 433 -13.30 -4.14 27.17
C GLU A 433 -12.01 -3.97 26.34
N TYR A 434 -11.36 -5.07 26.01
CA TYR A 434 -10.01 -5.05 25.45
C TYR A 434 -9.82 -6.15 24.39
N LEU A 435 -9.33 -5.77 23.21
CA LEU A 435 -8.88 -6.71 22.17
C LEU A 435 -7.38 -6.90 22.28
N PRO A 436 -6.87 -8.16 22.34
CA PRO A 436 -5.44 -8.43 22.43
C PRO A 436 -4.68 -7.81 21.24
N PRO A 437 -3.74 -6.88 21.46
CA PRO A 437 -3.04 -6.17 20.38
C PRO A 437 -1.98 -7.03 19.69
N ASN A 438 -1.42 -8.01 20.41
CA ASN A 438 -0.34 -8.81 19.88
C ASN A 438 -0.87 -10.00 19.08
N ILE A 439 -0.19 -10.35 18.00
CA ILE A 439 -0.60 -11.48 17.15
C ILE A 439 -0.52 -12.82 17.90
N GLN A 440 0.31 -12.90 18.93
CA GLN A 440 0.50 -14.10 19.75
C GLN A 440 -0.51 -14.18 20.90
N ASP A 441 -1.17 -13.09 21.26
CA ASP A 441 -2.19 -13.10 22.28
C ASP A 441 -3.40 -13.87 21.76
N ARG A 442 -3.89 -14.80 22.57
CA ARG A 442 -5.12 -15.50 22.29
C ARG A 442 -6.27 -14.77 22.92
N PRO A 443 -7.37 -14.49 22.21
CA PRO A 443 -8.58 -14.00 22.85
C PRO A 443 -9.02 -15.01 23.90
N PRO A 444 -9.64 -14.57 24.99
CA PRO A 444 -10.19 -15.47 25.99
C PRO A 444 -11.25 -16.37 25.33
N ILE A 445 -11.40 -17.56 25.88
CA ILE A 445 -12.49 -18.46 25.48
C ILE A 445 -13.80 -17.87 25.98
N TRP A 446 -14.72 -17.65 25.06
CA TRP A 446 -16.06 -17.17 25.37
C TRP A 446 -17.10 -17.96 24.60
N ARG A 447 -18.33 -17.98 25.09
CA ARG A 447 -19.47 -18.61 24.44
C ARG A 447 -20.30 -17.51 23.79
N GLY A 448 -20.63 -17.68 22.52
CA GLY A 448 -21.49 -16.78 21.77
C GLY A 448 -22.95 -16.79 22.26
N ARG A 449 -23.71 -15.80 21.84
CA ARG A 449 -25.16 -15.67 22.12
C ARG A 449 -25.95 -16.81 21.48
N ASP A 450 -25.42 -17.36 20.39
CA ASP A 450 -25.96 -18.51 19.67
C ASP A 450 -24.84 -19.46 19.21
N GLU A 451 -25.20 -20.58 18.58
CA GLU A 451 -24.27 -21.60 18.10
C GLU A 451 -23.39 -21.06 16.96
N LEU A 452 -23.95 -20.23 16.07
CA LEU A 452 -23.20 -19.64 14.95
C LEU A 452 -22.14 -18.67 15.48
N GLU A 453 -22.48 -17.84 16.45
CA GLU A 453 -21.53 -16.91 17.06
C GLU A 453 -20.38 -17.65 17.76
N THR A 454 -20.67 -18.73 18.47
CA THR A 454 -19.69 -19.62 19.09
C THR A 454 -18.79 -20.26 18.03
N LEU A 455 -19.37 -20.71 16.90
CA LEU A 455 -18.62 -21.29 15.79
C LEU A 455 -17.67 -20.28 15.13
N LEU A 456 -18.14 -19.05 14.89
CA LEU A 456 -17.34 -17.96 14.30
C LEU A 456 -16.19 -17.50 15.23
N ALA A 457 -16.31 -17.72 16.53
CA ALA A 457 -15.28 -17.44 17.53
C ALA A 457 -14.27 -18.59 17.73
N SER A 458 -14.52 -19.74 17.14
CA SER A 458 -13.67 -20.93 17.33
C SER A 458 -12.27 -20.71 16.73
N HIS A 459 -11.25 -21.09 17.49
CA HIS A 459 -9.85 -21.14 17.04
C HIS A 459 -9.46 -22.46 16.37
N ASP A 460 -10.40 -23.41 16.29
CA ASP A 460 -10.15 -24.71 15.67
C ASP A 460 -10.43 -24.65 14.17
N TYR A 461 -9.41 -24.94 13.36
CA TYR A 461 -9.53 -24.95 11.90
C TYR A 461 -10.62 -25.93 11.41
N ARG A 462 -10.96 -26.97 12.19
CA ARG A 462 -12.03 -27.93 11.88
C ARG A 462 -13.41 -27.27 11.91
N ASP A 463 -13.58 -26.27 12.77
CA ASP A 463 -14.81 -25.49 12.83
C ASP A 463 -14.88 -24.52 11.65
N TRP A 464 -13.77 -23.93 11.21
CA TRP A 464 -13.74 -23.09 10.02
C TRP A 464 -14.13 -23.85 8.75
N ILE A 465 -13.89 -25.16 8.70
CA ILE A 465 -14.37 -26.04 7.62
C ILE A 465 -15.90 -26.12 7.59
N LYS A 466 -16.60 -25.99 8.73
CA LYS A 466 -18.07 -26.00 8.81
C LYS A 466 -18.67 -24.70 8.33
N ILE A 467 -17.94 -23.56 8.42
CA ILE A 467 -18.40 -22.22 7.99
C ILE A 467 -18.35 -22.10 6.46
N ARG A 468 -17.50 -22.82 5.76
CA ARG A 468 -17.28 -22.73 4.31
C ARG A 468 -18.43 -23.22 3.42
#